data_903978d2a7352f70b851416601c6ecac
#
_entry.id   903978d2a7352f70b851416601c6ecac
#
_cell.length_a   1.000
_cell.length_b   1.000
_cell.length_c   1.000
_cell.angle_alpha   90.00
_cell.angle_beta   90.00
_cell.angle_gamma   90.00
#
_symmetry.space_group_name_H-M   'P 1'
#
loop_
_entity.id
_entity.type
_entity.pdbx_description
1 polymer ?
#
loop_
_entity_poly.entity_id
_entity_poly.type
_entity_poly.pdbx_seq_one_letter_code
_entity_poly.pdbx_strand_id
1 'polypeptide(L)'
;MELTPAYRKIIHVDMDAFYASVEQLDNKELVGKPVAVGGSSERGVVAAASYEARKYGVKSAMSGVLAKKKCPHLIFVKPRFSRYKEISEKIRQIFNDYTDLVEPLSLDEAYLDVTENKKGNPSASLIAQEIRDRIFNELNLRASAGISINKFIAKVASDINKPNGQKTINPEEVILFLEELSVNKFYGVGKVTAAKMNNIGIFKGLDLKNKSLEELTRLFGKSGKFYYNIVRGVHNSLVKPNRVRKSIAAERTFSKNISSEVFMLERLDKIAEELEKRMMKSKTKGKTITLKIKYS
;
A
#
# COMPACT_ATOMS: atom_id res chain seq x y z
N MET A 1 -23.97 -34.01 6.44
CA MET A 1 -23.51 -32.67 6.83
C MET A 1 -22.22 -32.43 6.06
N GLU A 2 -22.30 -31.79 4.86
CA GLU A 2 -21.11 -31.42 4.10
C GLU A 2 -20.35 -30.36 4.91
N LEU A 3 -19.14 -30.72 5.32
CA LEU A 3 -18.22 -29.78 5.93
C LEU A 3 -17.88 -28.74 4.88
N THR A 4 -18.51 -27.57 4.92
CA THR A 4 -18.09 -26.41 4.15
C THR A 4 -16.61 -26.19 4.40
N PRO A 5 -15.76 -26.09 3.37
CA PRO A 5 -14.33 -25.87 3.58
C PRO A 5 -14.15 -24.61 4.43
N ALA A 6 -13.37 -24.75 5.50
CA ALA A 6 -13.09 -23.66 6.42
C ALA A 6 -12.28 -22.58 5.68
N TYR A 7 -12.95 -21.54 5.16
CA TYR A 7 -12.29 -20.39 4.55
C TYR A 7 -11.56 -19.55 5.59
N ARG A 8 -10.39 -19.04 5.23
CA ARG A 8 -9.70 -18.06 6.06
C ARG A 8 -10.50 -16.76 6.12
N LYS A 9 -10.36 -16.05 7.24
CA LYS A 9 -10.98 -14.75 7.47
C LYS A 9 -9.87 -13.69 7.49
N ILE A 10 -9.62 -13.07 6.35
CA ILE A 10 -8.54 -12.10 6.18
C ILE A 10 -9.13 -10.69 6.14
N ILE A 11 -8.60 -9.82 7.00
CA ILE A 11 -8.87 -8.39 6.98
C ILE A 11 -7.64 -7.68 6.43
N HIS A 12 -7.83 -6.74 5.52
CA HIS A 12 -6.83 -5.73 5.14
C HIS A 12 -7.30 -4.38 5.68
N VAL A 13 -6.50 -3.79 6.55
CA VAL A 13 -6.74 -2.44 7.09
C VAL A 13 -5.76 -1.48 6.45
N ASP A 14 -6.25 -0.30 6.05
CA ASP A 14 -5.48 0.74 5.37
C ASP A 14 -5.93 2.12 5.89
N MET A 15 -4.99 2.90 6.43
CA MET A 15 -5.27 4.21 7.00
C MET A 15 -5.58 5.23 5.90
N ASP A 16 -6.63 5.98 6.10
CA ASP A 16 -7.08 6.98 5.12
C ASP A 16 -6.16 8.20 5.07
N ALA A 17 -5.50 8.41 3.92
CA ALA A 17 -4.56 9.51 3.68
C ALA A 17 -3.51 9.68 4.79
N PHE A 18 -2.95 8.60 5.31
CA PHE A 18 -2.26 8.46 6.59
C PHE A 18 -1.38 9.65 6.97
N TYR A 19 -0.32 9.95 6.22
CA TYR A 19 0.59 11.02 6.61
C TYR A 19 -0.10 12.39 6.64
N ALA A 20 -0.97 12.67 5.67
CA ALA A 20 -1.71 13.93 5.65
C ALA A 20 -2.70 14.03 6.81
N SER A 21 -3.35 12.92 7.17
CA SER A 21 -4.26 12.85 8.32
C SER A 21 -3.52 13.05 9.66
N VAL A 22 -2.30 12.50 9.80
CA VAL A 22 -1.45 12.75 10.99
C VAL A 22 -1.03 14.22 11.07
N GLU A 23 -0.71 14.88 9.95
CA GLU A 23 -0.40 16.31 9.94
C GLU A 23 -1.61 17.16 10.33
N GLN A 24 -2.82 16.81 9.84
CA GLN A 24 -4.07 17.48 10.22
C GLN A 24 -4.45 17.20 11.70
N LEU A 25 -4.12 16.02 12.22
CA LEU A 25 -4.32 15.68 13.64
C LEU A 25 -3.49 16.56 14.56
N ASP A 26 -2.19 16.71 14.24
CA ASP A 26 -1.23 17.46 15.07
C ASP A 26 -1.33 18.98 14.86
N ASN A 27 -1.83 19.44 13.69
CA ASN A 27 -2.04 20.87 13.41
C ASN A 27 -3.46 21.12 12.90
N LYS A 28 -4.30 21.64 13.80
CA LYS A 28 -5.71 21.91 13.51
C LYS A 28 -5.94 22.94 12.40
N GLU A 29 -4.96 23.82 12.13
CA GLU A 29 -5.05 24.79 11.03
C GLU A 29 -5.05 24.12 9.65
N LEU A 30 -4.62 22.87 9.55
CA LEU A 30 -4.60 22.10 8.31
C LEU A 30 -5.92 21.35 8.05
N VAL A 31 -6.78 21.26 9.05
CA VAL A 31 -8.08 20.54 8.92
C VAL A 31 -8.96 21.21 7.88
N GLY A 32 -9.51 20.41 6.96
CA GLY A 32 -10.37 20.88 5.88
C GLY A 32 -9.62 21.55 4.72
N LYS A 33 -8.29 21.71 4.82
CA LYS A 33 -7.47 22.31 3.76
C LYS A 33 -6.80 21.26 2.87
N PRO A 34 -6.53 21.56 1.60
CA PRO A 34 -5.76 20.67 0.73
C PRO A 34 -4.29 20.63 1.16
N VAL A 35 -3.88 19.49 1.72
CA VAL A 35 -2.52 19.26 2.25
C VAL A 35 -1.82 18.17 1.45
N ALA A 36 -0.56 18.37 1.14
CA ALA A 36 0.36 17.37 0.60
C ALA A 36 1.59 17.24 1.48
N VAL A 37 1.91 16.02 1.88
CA VAL A 37 3.14 15.72 2.60
C VAL A 37 4.26 15.46 1.60
N GLY A 38 5.38 16.19 1.72
CA GLY A 38 6.46 16.18 0.71
C GLY A 38 6.14 17.01 -0.53
N GLY A 39 7.00 16.93 -1.53
CA GLY A 39 6.76 17.56 -2.84
C GLY A 39 7.08 19.07 -2.95
N SER A 40 7.59 19.71 -1.91
CA SER A 40 7.83 21.15 -1.89
C SER A 40 9.03 21.65 -2.74
N SER A 41 9.88 20.75 -3.20
CA SER A 41 11.02 21.10 -4.07
C SER A 41 10.71 20.83 -5.54
N GLU A 42 11.48 21.43 -6.46
CA GLU A 42 11.33 21.25 -7.92
C GLU A 42 11.23 19.78 -8.35
N ARG A 43 12.07 18.92 -7.76
CA ARG A 43 12.09 17.46 -8.00
C ARG A 43 11.41 16.67 -6.88
N GLY A 44 10.69 17.37 -6.00
CA GLY A 44 9.96 16.76 -4.89
C GLY A 44 8.75 15.99 -5.37
N VAL A 45 8.42 14.92 -4.66
CA VAL A 45 7.27 14.04 -4.93
C VAL A 45 6.34 14.05 -3.72
N VAL A 46 5.04 14.13 -3.97
CA VAL A 46 3.99 13.99 -2.96
C VAL A 46 4.05 12.59 -2.38
N ALA A 47 4.32 12.46 -1.08
CA ALA A 47 4.28 11.20 -0.36
C ALA A 47 2.83 10.80 -0.01
N ALA A 48 2.02 11.76 0.48
CA ALA A 48 0.60 11.57 0.73
C ALA A 48 -0.17 12.87 0.48
N ALA A 49 -1.43 12.75 0.05
CA ALA A 49 -2.32 13.88 -0.17
C ALA A 49 -3.60 13.71 0.65
N SER A 50 -4.06 14.78 1.31
CA SER A 50 -5.34 14.80 2.02
C SER A 50 -6.51 14.61 1.06
N TYR A 51 -7.67 14.23 1.57
CA TYR A 51 -8.86 14.04 0.73
C TYR A 51 -9.30 15.36 0.07
N GLU A 52 -9.10 16.49 0.72
CA GLU A 52 -9.32 17.81 0.16
C GLU A 52 -8.41 18.05 -1.06
N ALA A 53 -7.13 17.70 -0.96
CA ALA A 53 -6.19 17.81 -2.09
C ALA A 53 -6.53 16.83 -3.23
N ARG A 54 -7.01 15.64 -2.91
CA ARG A 54 -7.45 14.63 -3.90
C ARG A 54 -8.62 15.10 -4.75
N LYS A 55 -9.52 15.96 -4.23
CA LYS A 55 -10.62 16.58 -5.01
C LYS A 55 -10.11 17.39 -6.20
N TYR A 56 -8.91 17.97 -6.10
CA TYR A 56 -8.22 18.67 -7.20
C TYR A 56 -7.36 17.75 -8.06
N GLY A 57 -7.43 16.43 -7.84
CA GLY A 57 -6.65 15.44 -8.57
C GLY A 57 -5.19 15.31 -8.13
N VAL A 58 -4.81 15.84 -6.96
CA VAL A 58 -3.49 15.62 -6.35
C VAL A 58 -3.43 14.19 -5.82
N LYS A 59 -2.33 13.47 -6.11
CA LYS A 59 -2.15 12.05 -5.73
C LYS A 59 -0.72 11.80 -5.23
N SER A 60 -0.54 10.76 -4.44
CA SER A 60 0.79 10.23 -4.11
C SER A 60 1.57 9.89 -5.38
N ALA A 61 2.89 10.01 -5.30
CA ALA A 61 3.85 9.88 -6.41
C ALA A 61 3.76 10.98 -7.50
N MET A 62 2.89 11.97 -7.37
CA MET A 62 2.85 13.13 -8.27
C MET A 62 3.99 14.10 -7.96
N SER A 63 4.61 14.73 -8.98
CA SER A 63 5.59 15.80 -8.74
C SER A 63 4.93 16.99 -8.05
N GLY A 64 5.66 17.66 -7.15
CA GLY A 64 5.15 18.82 -6.43
C GLY A 64 4.75 19.97 -7.36
N VAL A 65 5.48 20.17 -8.44
CA VAL A 65 5.16 21.16 -9.49
C VAL A 65 3.78 20.87 -10.11
N LEU A 66 3.53 19.61 -10.51
CA LEU A 66 2.23 19.23 -11.07
C LEU A 66 1.13 19.32 -10.04
N ALA A 67 1.39 18.94 -8.78
CA ALA A 67 0.43 19.02 -7.69
C ALA A 67 0.02 20.49 -7.43
N LYS A 68 0.99 21.41 -7.41
CA LYS A 68 0.74 22.86 -7.26
C LYS A 68 -0.04 23.44 -8.44
N LYS A 69 0.27 22.99 -9.68
CA LYS A 69 -0.49 23.38 -10.87
C LYS A 69 -1.95 22.94 -10.79
N LYS A 70 -2.23 21.73 -10.26
CA LYS A 70 -3.60 21.23 -10.09
C LYS A 70 -4.35 21.89 -8.93
N CYS A 71 -3.66 22.25 -7.87
CA CYS A 71 -4.22 22.89 -6.70
C CYS A 71 -3.33 24.07 -6.27
N PRO A 72 -3.59 25.30 -6.80
CA PRO A 72 -2.75 26.47 -6.54
C PRO A 72 -2.64 26.86 -5.06
N HIS A 73 -3.64 26.54 -4.25
CA HIS A 73 -3.67 26.79 -2.81
C HIS A 73 -3.23 25.57 -1.97
N LEU A 74 -2.62 24.55 -2.60
CA LEU A 74 -2.10 23.38 -1.92
C LEU A 74 -1.04 23.77 -0.88
N ILE A 75 -1.19 23.24 0.32
CA ILE A 75 -0.23 23.41 1.43
C ILE A 75 0.71 22.21 1.44
N PHE A 76 2.01 22.48 1.27
CA PHE A 76 3.03 21.44 1.40
C PHE A 76 3.57 21.38 2.82
N VAL A 77 3.63 20.18 3.39
CA VAL A 77 4.17 19.91 4.72
C VAL A 77 5.38 18.98 4.61
N LYS A 78 6.42 19.24 5.41
CA LYS A 78 7.61 18.36 5.47
C LYS A 78 7.24 17.04 6.14
N PRO A 79 7.70 15.88 5.60
CA PRO A 79 7.43 14.58 6.21
C PRO A 79 8.07 14.45 7.60
N ARG A 80 7.31 13.93 8.58
CA ARG A 80 7.76 13.62 9.94
C ARG A 80 7.72 12.12 10.18
N PHE A 81 8.61 11.36 9.54
CA PHE A 81 8.59 9.89 9.57
C PHE A 81 8.67 9.28 10.96
N SER A 82 9.34 9.91 11.93
CA SER A 82 9.35 9.46 13.33
C SER A 82 7.95 9.48 13.94
N ARG A 83 7.18 10.55 13.68
CA ARG A 83 5.80 10.69 14.15
C ARG A 83 4.88 9.66 13.49
N TYR A 84 5.01 9.45 12.17
CA TYR A 84 4.20 8.44 11.47
C TYR A 84 4.50 7.03 11.98
N LYS A 85 5.75 6.75 12.31
CA LYS A 85 6.15 5.46 12.90
C LYS A 85 5.54 5.26 14.28
N GLU A 86 5.58 6.27 15.14
CA GLU A 86 4.94 6.24 16.47
C GLU A 86 3.44 5.91 16.37
N ILE A 87 2.72 6.60 15.50
CA ILE A 87 1.29 6.33 15.26
C ILE A 87 1.07 4.93 14.71
N SER A 88 1.89 4.50 13.73
CA SER A 88 1.83 3.16 13.17
C SER A 88 2.03 2.07 14.24
N GLU A 89 2.90 2.28 15.21
CA GLU A 89 3.12 1.36 16.31
C GLU A 89 1.87 1.24 17.22
N LYS A 90 1.19 2.35 17.52
CA LYS A 90 -0.09 2.35 18.26
C LYS A 90 -1.19 1.62 17.49
N ILE A 91 -1.30 1.82 16.19
CA ILE A 91 -2.25 1.10 15.33
C ILE A 91 -1.98 -0.41 15.37
N ARG A 92 -0.71 -0.81 15.30
CA ARG A 92 -0.33 -2.23 15.38
C ARG A 92 -0.65 -2.86 16.73
N GLN A 93 -0.56 -2.10 17.83
CA GLN A 93 -1.00 -2.57 19.14
C GLN A 93 -2.49 -2.92 19.11
N ILE A 94 -3.33 -2.04 18.52
CA ILE A 94 -4.76 -2.34 18.34
C ILE A 94 -4.96 -3.64 17.55
N PHE A 95 -4.22 -3.86 16.45
CA PHE A 95 -4.33 -5.09 15.66
C PHE A 95 -3.96 -6.35 16.48
N ASN A 96 -2.89 -6.26 17.27
CA ASN A 96 -2.40 -7.37 18.07
C ASN A 96 -3.36 -7.79 19.19
N ASP A 97 -4.31 -6.94 19.59
CA ASP A 97 -5.37 -7.32 20.54
C ASP A 97 -6.37 -8.31 19.94
N TYR A 98 -6.41 -8.45 18.63
CA TYR A 98 -7.33 -9.36 17.92
C TYR A 98 -6.66 -10.63 17.40
N THR A 99 -5.40 -10.56 16.97
CA THR A 99 -4.66 -11.70 16.43
C THR A 99 -3.15 -11.46 16.48
N ASP A 100 -2.36 -12.53 16.60
CA ASP A 100 -0.90 -12.47 16.43
C ASP A 100 -0.48 -12.56 14.96
N LEU A 101 -1.41 -12.92 14.07
CA LEU A 101 -1.17 -13.02 12.64
C LEU A 101 -1.42 -11.66 11.97
N VAL A 102 -0.52 -10.71 12.23
CA VAL A 102 -0.51 -9.36 11.64
C VAL A 102 0.69 -9.22 10.71
N GLU A 103 0.46 -8.99 9.42
CA GLU A 103 1.50 -8.74 8.40
C GLU A 103 1.49 -7.28 7.97
N PRO A 104 2.37 -6.43 8.49
CA PRO A 104 2.51 -5.06 8.02
C PRO A 104 3.08 -5.00 6.60
N LEU A 105 2.44 -4.23 5.72
CA LEU A 105 2.93 -3.94 4.37
C LEU A 105 3.71 -2.62 4.33
N SER A 106 3.24 -1.64 5.10
CA SER A 106 3.81 -0.29 5.22
C SER A 106 3.60 0.24 6.66
N LEU A 107 3.70 1.55 6.86
CA LEU A 107 3.35 2.19 8.13
C LEU A 107 1.84 2.31 8.33
N ASP A 108 1.06 2.26 7.26
CA ASP A 108 -0.37 2.58 7.21
C ASP A 108 -1.28 1.41 6.84
N GLU A 109 -0.72 0.27 6.44
CA GLU A 109 -1.54 -0.89 6.06
C GLU A 109 -0.99 -2.22 6.57
N ALA A 110 -1.90 -3.13 6.88
CA ALA A 110 -1.58 -4.48 7.29
C ALA A 110 -2.67 -5.48 6.90
N TYR A 111 -2.25 -6.76 6.73
CA TYR A 111 -3.16 -7.89 6.74
C TYR A 111 -3.26 -8.48 8.13
N LEU A 112 -4.46 -8.87 8.51
CA LEU A 112 -4.77 -9.63 9.72
C LEU A 112 -5.44 -10.94 9.32
N ASP A 113 -4.99 -12.06 9.84
CA ASP A 113 -5.74 -13.30 9.78
C ASP A 113 -6.48 -13.48 11.12
N VAL A 114 -7.80 -13.40 11.05
CA VAL A 114 -8.70 -13.50 12.21
C VAL A 114 -9.55 -14.76 12.15
N THR A 115 -9.11 -15.77 11.39
CA THR A 115 -9.77 -17.06 11.30
C THR A 115 -9.91 -17.65 12.70
N GLU A 116 -8.81 -17.66 13.46
CA GLU A 116 -8.77 -17.86 14.89
C GLU A 116 -8.33 -16.53 15.52
N ASN A 117 -9.18 -15.93 16.34
CA ASN A 117 -8.90 -14.62 16.91
C ASN A 117 -9.03 -14.61 18.44
N LYS A 118 -8.34 -13.67 19.09
CA LYS A 118 -8.26 -13.58 20.56
C LYS A 118 -9.57 -13.15 21.24
N LYS A 119 -10.54 -12.64 20.47
CA LYS A 119 -11.83 -12.16 20.99
C LYS A 119 -12.93 -13.22 20.94
N GLY A 120 -12.67 -14.37 20.29
CA GLY A 120 -13.69 -15.40 20.07
C GLY A 120 -14.85 -14.95 19.17
N ASN A 121 -14.71 -13.80 18.48
CA ASN A 121 -15.75 -13.28 17.62
C ASN A 121 -15.70 -14.01 16.25
N PRO A 122 -16.78 -14.69 15.82
CA PRO A 122 -16.80 -15.43 14.57
C PRO A 122 -16.87 -14.53 13.34
N SER A 123 -17.22 -13.25 13.49
CA SER A 123 -17.43 -12.31 12.39
C SER A 123 -16.21 -11.40 12.15
N ALA A 124 -15.46 -11.66 11.06
CA ALA A 124 -14.37 -10.79 10.65
C ALA A 124 -14.86 -9.38 10.29
N SER A 125 -16.07 -9.21 9.81
CA SER A 125 -16.66 -7.90 9.50
C SER A 125 -16.91 -7.08 10.76
N LEU A 126 -17.36 -7.67 11.85
CA LEU A 126 -17.51 -7.01 13.15
C LEU A 126 -16.15 -6.67 13.77
N ILE A 127 -15.18 -7.58 13.67
CA ILE A 127 -13.79 -7.31 14.10
C ILE A 127 -13.21 -6.11 13.33
N ALA A 128 -13.39 -6.06 12.01
CA ALA A 128 -12.90 -4.95 11.19
C ALA A 128 -13.56 -3.62 11.57
N GLN A 129 -14.87 -3.63 11.87
CA GLN A 129 -15.58 -2.46 12.35
C GLN A 129 -15.03 -2.01 13.71
N GLU A 130 -14.90 -2.90 14.67
CA GLU A 130 -14.38 -2.59 16.00
C GLU A 130 -12.94 -2.04 15.94
N ILE A 131 -12.07 -2.63 15.11
CA ILE A 131 -10.71 -2.10 14.88
C ILE A 131 -10.75 -0.66 14.36
N ARG A 132 -11.61 -0.36 13.37
CA ARG A 132 -11.75 0.98 12.80
C ARG A 132 -12.28 1.99 13.82
N ASP A 133 -13.25 1.58 14.63
CA ASP A 133 -13.84 2.40 15.69
C ASP A 133 -12.80 2.68 16.79
N ARG A 134 -12.00 1.70 17.18
CA ARG A 134 -10.89 1.89 18.12
C ARG A 134 -9.82 2.83 17.58
N ILE A 135 -9.41 2.67 16.33
CA ILE A 135 -8.47 3.60 15.69
C ILE A 135 -9.01 5.03 15.76
N PHE A 136 -10.29 5.23 15.49
CA PHE A 136 -10.89 6.55 15.58
C PHE A 136 -10.96 7.08 17.01
N ASN A 137 -11.45 6.28 17.95
CA ASN A 137 -11.65 6.70 19.34
C ASN A 137 -10.33 6.93 20.09
N GLU A 138 -9.31 6.08 19.84
CA GLU A 138 -8.03 6.14 20.55
C GLU A 138 -7.03 7.10 19.88
N LEU A 139 -7.08 7.25 18.54
CA LEU A 139 -6.07 8.00 17.79
C LEU A 139 -6.65 9.17 16.97
N ASN A 140 -7.98 9.31 16.90
CA ASN A 140 -8.69 10.30 16.08
C ASN A 140 -8.26 10.27 14.60
N LEU A 141 -7.97 9.07 14.09
CA LEU A 141 -7.64 8.80 12.69
C LEU A 141 -8.68 7.86 12.09
N ARG A 142 -8.79 7.86 10.77
CA ARG A 142 -9.73 6.99 10.06
C ARG A 142 -8.99 5.93 9.27
N ALA A 143 -9.59 4.75 9.21
CA ALA A 143 -9.13 3.62 8.42
C ALA A 143 -10.25 3.03 7.59
N SER A 144 -9.89 2.45 6.46
CA SER A 144 -10.78 1.63 5.65
C SER A 144 -10.35 0.17 5.72
N ALA A 145 -11.31 -0.75 5.59
CA ALA A 145 -11.04 -2.17 5.69
C ALA A 145 -11.67 -2.98 4.55
N GLY A 146 -10.97 -4.01 4.11
CA GLY A 146 -11.49 -5.03 3.21
C GLY A 146 -11.43 -6.40 3.87
N ILE A 147 -12.48 -7.18 3.75
CA ILE A 147 -12.62 -8.48 4.39
C ILE A 147 -12.92 -9.52 3.33
N SER A 148 -12.17 -10.63 3.30
CA SER A 148 -12.46 -11.76 2.43
C SER A 148 -11.66 -13.01 2.82
N ILE A 149 -11.72 -14.03 1.97
CA ILE A 149 -11.08 -15.35 2.17
C ILE A 149 -9.56 -15.37 1.95
N ASN A 150 -9.00 -14.33 1.35
CA ASN A 150 -7.56 -14.25 1.10
C ASN A 150 -7.07 -12.79 1.02
N LYS A 151 -5.75 -12.62 1.09
CA LYS A 151 -5.08 -11.31 1.12
C LYS A 151 -5.36 -10.46 -0.13
N PHE A 152 -5.41 -11.07 -1.30
CA PHE A 152 -5.61 -10.33 -2.55
C PHE A 152 -6.97 -9.64 -2.57
N ILE A 153 -8.03 -10.41 -2.30
CA ILE A 153 -9.40 -9.88 -2.35
C ILE A 153 -9.62 -8.88 -1.22
N ALA A 154 -9.15 -9.19 0.00
CA ALA A 154 -9.25 -8.27 1.13
C ALA A 154 -8.59 -6.90 0.82
N LYS A 155 -7.41 -6.90 0.17
CA LYS A 155 -6.74 -5.65 -0.21
C LYS A 155 -7.51 -4.87 -1.27
N VAL A 156 -8.03 -5.54 -2.28
CA VAL A 156 -8.86 -4.86 -3.30
C VAL A 156 -10.14 -4.31 -2.68
N ALA A 157 -10.78 -5.09 -1.80
CA ALA A 157 -12.01 -4.69 -1.13
C ALA A 157 -11.82 -3.45 -0.24
N SER A 158 -10.66 -3.29 0.41
CA SER A 158 -10.40 -2.14 1.28
C SER A 158 -10.41 -0.79 0.54
N ASP A 159 -10.22 -0.77 -0.78
CA ASP A 159 -10.21 0.45 -1.58
C ASP A 159 -11.59 0.86 -2.10
N ILE A 160 -12.62 0.00 -1.98
CA ILE A 160 -13.93 0.22 -2.62
C ILE A 160 -14.70 1.34 -1.92
N ASN A 161 -14.76 1.30 -0.60
CA ASN A 161 -15.57 2.21 0.21
C ASN A 161 -14.72 3.27 0.94
N LYS A 162 -13.52 3.60 0.44
CA LYS A 162 -12.72 4.72 0.98
C LYS A 162 -13.38 6.07 0.73
N PRO A 163 -13.26 7.02 1.68
CA PRO A 163 -12.66 6.91 3.01
C PRO A 163 -13.63 6.37 4.08
N ASN A 164 -13.05 5.93 5.20
CA ASN A 164 -13.76 5.52 6.41
C ASN A 164 -14.84 4.47 6.16
N GLY A 165 -14.57 3.53 5.27
CA GLY A 165 -15.50 2.48 4.90
C GLY A 165 -14.93 1.09 5.06
N GLN A 166 -15.78 0.09 4.95
CA GLN A 166 -15.37 -1.29 4.81
C GLN A 166 -16.18 -2.02 3.75
N LYS A 167 -15.59 -3.05 3.16
CA LYS A 167 -16.25 -3.93 2.21
C LYS A 167 -15.88 -5.38 2.52
N THR A 168 -16.90 -6.20 2.73
CA THR A 168 -16.77 -7.65 2.79
C THR A 168 -17.10 -8.24 1.43
N ILE A 169 -16.29 -9.21 0.99
CA ILE A 169 -16.55 -10.07 -0.16
C ILE A 169 -16.63 -11.48 0.38
N ASN A 170 -17.82 -12.02 0.46
CA ASN A 170 -18.09 -13.38 0.98
C ASN A 170 -17.60 -14.45 0.00
N PRO A 171 -17.34 -15.68 0.44
CA PRO A 171 -16.80 -16.76 -0.40
C PRO A 171 -17.58 -16.97 -1.71
N GLU A 172 -18.90 -16.92 -1.65
CA GLU A 172 -19.82 -17.09 -2.78
C GLU A 172 -19.79 -15.93 -3.78
N GLU A 173 -19.41 -14.72 -3.32
CA GLU A 173 -19.34 -13.51 -4.16
C GLU A 173 -18.00 -13.37 -4.88
N VAL A 174 -16.96 -14.11 -4.44
CA VAL A 174 -15.57 -13.91 -4.90
C VAL A 174 -15.42 -13.96 -6.40
N ILE A 175 -15.98 -14.96 -7.04
CA ILE A 175 -15.78 -15.16 -8.50
C ILE A 175 -16.46 -14.04 -9.27
N LEU A 176 -17.71 -13.74 -8.99
CA LEU A 176 -18.45 -12.66 -9.64
C LEU A 176 -17.77 -11.31 -9.44
N PHE A 177 -17.34 -11.02 -8.20
CA PHE A 177 -16.61 -9.80 -7.87
C PHE A 177 -15.32 -9.64 -8.71
N LEU A 178 -14.55 -10.74 -8.85
CA LEU A 178 -13.30 -10.73 -9.62
C LEU A 178 -13.54 -10.60 -11.13
N GLU A 179 -14.58 -11.23 -11.67
CA GLU A 179 -14.96 -11.15 -13.07
C GLU A 179 -15.32 -9.73 -13.49
N GLU A 180 -16.04 -9.00 -12.64
CA GLU A 180 -16.47 -7.63 -12.90
C GLU A 180 -15.37 -6.59 -12.65
N LEU A 181 -14.33 -6.96 -11.88
CA LEU A 181 -13.27 -6.06 -11.49
C LEU A 181 -12.42 -5.63 -12.68
N SER A 182 -12.27 -4.32 -12.91
CA SER A 182 -11.33 -3.79 -13.92
C SER A 182 -9.89 -4.20 -13.58
N VAL A 183 -9.11 -4.62 -14.61
CA VAL A 183 -7.70 -5.03 -14.44
C VAL A 183 -6.83 -3.93 -13.82
N ASN A 184 -7.19 -2.66 -13.99
CA ASN A 184 -6.52 -1.53 -13.35
C ASN A 184 -6.64 -1.54 -11.81
N LYS A 185 -7.60 -2.29 -11.26
CA LYS A 185 -7.86 -2.43 -9.82
C LYS A 185 -7.23 -3.69 -9.23
N PHE A 186 -6.68 -4.57 -10.05
CA PHE A 186 -5.99 -5.75 -9.57
C PHE A 186 -4.70 -5.36 -8.84
N TYR A 187 -4.61 -5.73 -7.58
CA TYR A 187 -3.37 -5.53 -6.82
C TYR A 187 -2.20 -6.23 -7.50
N GLY A 188 -1.11 -5.50 -7.74
CA GLY A 188 0.04 -6.00 -8.50
C GLY A 188 -0.01 -5.72 -10.02
N VAL A 189 -1.12 -5.19 -10.52
CA VAL A 189 -1.22 -4.69 -11.91
C VAL A 189 -0.93 -3.18 -11.92
N GLY A 190 0.29 -2.80 -12.31
CA GLY A 190 0.67 -1.40 -12.48
C GLY A 190 0.17 -0.82 -13.81
N LYS A 191 0.28 0.51 -13.97
CA LYS A 191 -0.19 1.23 -15.18
C LYS A 191 0.30 0.63 -16.50
N VAL A 192 1.58 0.26 -16.57
CA VAL A 192 2.19 -0.33 -17.78
C VAL A 192 1.57 -1.70 -18.10
N THR A 193 1.39 -2.54 -17.06
CA THR A 193 0.78 -3.86 -17.24
C THR A 193 -0.70 -3.75 -17.61
N ALA A 194 -1.43 -2.83 -16.98
CA ALA A 194 -2.82 -2.57 -17.32
C ALA A 194 -2.98 -2.08 -18.76
N ALA A 195 -2.12 -1.15 -19.21
CA ALA A 195 -2.11 -0.71 -20.61
C ALA A 195 -1.81 -1.87 -21.57
N LYS A 196 -0.83 -2.73 -21.24
CA LYS A 196 -0.55 -3.94 -22.02
C LYS A 196 -1.76 -4.88 -22.09
N MET A 197 -2.47 -5.08 -20.96
CA MET A 197 -3.69 -5.88 -20.92
C MET A 197 -4.78 -5.30 -21.80
N ASN A 198 -5.06 -4.00 -21.66
CA ASN A 198 -6.09 -3.31 -22.43
C ASN A 198 -5.82 -3.38 -23.95
N ASN A 199 -4.55 -3.23 -24.39
CA ASN A 199 -4.15 -3.29 -25.80
C ASN A 199 -4.38 -4.66 -26.44
N ILE A 200 -4.56 -5.71 -25.65
CA ILE A 200 -4.86 -7.08 -26.12
C ILE A 200 -6.28 -7.53 -25.76
N GLY A 201 -7.17 -6.57 -25.46
CA GLY A 201 -8.59 -6.83 -25.21
C GLY A 201 -8.91 -7.37 -23.81
N ILE A 202 -8.00 -7.22 -22.82
CA ILE A 202 -8.23 -7.63 -21.44
C ILE A 202 -8.50 -6.38 -20.61
N PHE A 203 -9.77 -6.10 -20.26
CA PHE A 203 -10.21 -4.93 -19.53
C PHE A 203 -10.63 -5.25 -18.09
N LYS A 204 -11.18 -6.45 -17.87
CA LYS A 204 -11.67 -6.91 -16.57
C LYS A 204 -11.31 -8.37 -16.29
N GLY A 205 -11.62 -8.82 -15.08
CA GLY A 205 -11.28 -10.16 -14.63
C GLY A 205 -11.88 -11.26 -15.48
N LEU A 206 -13.09 -11.08 -16.01
CA LEU A 206 -13.70 -12.05 -16.92
C LEU A 206 -12.82 -12.30 -18.16
N ASP A 207 -12.23 -11.24 -18.73
CA ASP A 207 -11.35 -11.36 -19.88
C ASP A 207 -10.07 -12.15 -19.54
N LEU A 208 -9.51 -11.93 -18.32
CA LEU A 208 -8.40 -12.74 -17.80
C LEU A 208 -8.82 -14.20 -17.55
N LYS A 209 -10.02 -14.43 -17.02
CA LYS A 209 -10.53 -15.77 -16.71
C LYS A 209 -10.71 -16.61 -17.97
N ASN A 210 -11.08 -15.98 -19.07
CA ASN A 210 -11.26 -16.62 -20.37
C ASN A 210 -9.94 -17.00 -21.08
N LYS A 211 -8.78 -16.62 -20.51
CA LYS A 211 -7.46 -17.00 -21.02
C LYS A 211 -6.94 -18.26 -20.36
N SER A 212 -6.23 -19.09 -21.16
CA SER A 212 -5.55 -20.28 -20.63
C SER A 212 -4.32 -19.89 -19.82
N LEU A 213 -3.80 -20.83 -19.03
CA LEU A 213 -2.56 -20.64 -18.27
C LEU A 213 -1.37 -20.40 -19.23
N GLU A 214 -1.34 -21.13 -20.35
CA GLU A 214 -0.30 -21.03 -21.38
C GLU A 214 -0.31 -19.65 -22.02
N GLU A 215 -1.51 -19.16 -22.43
CA GLU A 215 -1.66 -17.82 -23.00
C GLU A 215 -1.17 -16.74 -22.05
N LEU A 216 -1.62 -16.77 -20.76
CA LEU A 216 -1.21 -15.78 -19.78
C LEU A 216 0.29 -15.86 -19.44
N THR A 217 0.87 -17.07 -19.43
CA THR A 217 2.30 -17.25 -19.20
C THR A 217 3.12 -16.73 -20.39
N ARG A 218 2.69 -16.95 -21.62
CA ARG A 218 3.32 -16.39 -22.82
C ARG A 218 3.29 -14.86 -22.82
N LEU A 219 2.16 -14.26 -22.42
CA LEU A 219 1.96 -12.80 -22.43
C LEU A 219 2.67 -12.07 -21.28
N PHE A 220 2.71 -12.68 -20.10
CA PHE A 220 3.12 -12.00 -18.85
C PHE A 220 4.24 -12.73 -18.07
N GLY A 221 4.81 -13.80 -18.63
CA GLY A 221 5.86 -14.58 -17.99
C GLY A 221 5.39 -15.17 -16.64
N LYS A 222 6.23 -15.08 -15.63
CA LYS A 222 5.92 -15.59 -14.26
C LYS A 222 4.64 -14.97 -13.67
N SER A 223 4.30 -13.75 -14.04
CA SER A 223 3.07 -13.08 -13.58
C SER A 223 1.81 -13.67 -14.20
N GLY A 224 1.91 -14.36 -15.34
CA GLY A 224 0.76 -15.02 -15.99
C GLY A 224 0.11 -16.07 -15.09
N LYS A 225 0.90 -16.91 -14.42
CA LYS A 225 0.40 -17.88 -13.45
C LYS A 225 -0.29 -17.20 -12.27
N PHE A 226 0.24 -16.07 -11.80
CA PHE A 226 -0.39 -15.29 -10.75
C PHE A 226 -1.77 -14.78 -11.19
N TYR A 227 -1.88 -14.16 -12.39
CA TYR A 227 -3.15 -13.64 -12.89
C TYR A 227 -4.17 -14.75 -13.14
N TYR A 228 -3.73 -15.90 -13.66
CA TYR A 228 -4.58 -17.06 -13.85
C TYR A 228 -5.23 -17.55 -12.55
N ASN A 229 -4.43 -17.65 -11.49
CA ASN A 229 -4.92 -18.11 -10.19
C ASN A 229 -5.81 -17.05 -9.52
N ILE A 230 -5.37 -15.80 -9.49
CA ILE A 230 -6.06 -14.71 -8.80
C ILE A 230 -7.49 -14.53 -9.32
N VAL A 231 -7.68 -14.51 -10.63
CA VAL A 231 -9.02 -14.30 -11.22
C VAL A 231 -9.98 -15.47 -10.93
N ARG A 232 -9.44 -16.61 -10.52
CA ARG A 232 -10.18 -17.78 -10.06
C ARG A 232 -10.32 -17.85 -8.53
N GLY A 233 -10.04 -16.74 -7.85
CA GLY A 233 -10.12 -16.62 -6.39
C GLY A 233 -9.00 -17.34 -5.62
N VAL A 234 -8.00 -17.89 -6.31
CA VAL A 234 -6.93 -18.69 -5.70
C VAL A 234 -5.76 -17.82 -5.31
N HIS A 235 -5.57 -17.61 -4.00
CA HIS A 235 -4.41 -16.94 -3.41
C HIS A 235 -4.04 -17.56 -2.05
N ASN A 236 -3.12 -18.50 -2.06
CA ASN A 236 -2.78 -19.34 -0.89
C ASN A 236 -1.73 -18.71 0.04
N SER A 237 -1.28 -17.49 -0.22
CA SER A 237 -0.29 -16.81 0.62
C SER A 237 -0.84 -16.58 2.03
N LEU A 238 -0.15 -17.08 3.04
CA LEU A 238 -0.49 -16.88 4.44
C LEU A 238 -0.15 -15.46 4.89
N VAL A 239 -0.78 -14.99 5.96
CA VAL A 239 -0.37 -13.80 6.70
C VAL A 239 0.91 -14.13 7.47
N LYS A 240 1.98 -13.36 7.25
CA LYS A 240 3.32 -13.60 7.81
C LYS A 240 3.73 -12.44 8.69
N PRO A 241 3.62 -12.55 10.03
CA PRO A 241 4.00 -11.48 10.96
C PRO A 241 5.46 -11.09 10.86
N ASN A 242 6.33 -12.07 10.66
CA ASN A 242 7.77 -11.86 10.63
C ASN A 242 8.28 -11.81 9.19
N ARG A 243 8.70 -10.63 8.77
CA ARG A 243 9.31 -10.41 7.46
C ARG A 243 10.81 -10.14 7.61
N VAL A 244 11.63 -11.00 7.03
CA VAL A 244 13.06 -10.73 6.92
C VAL A 244 13.31 -9.69 5.83
N ARG A 245 14.00 -8.60 6.19
CA ARG A 245 14.40 -7.56 5.23
C ARG A 245 15.35 -8.14 4.19
N LYS A 246 15.07 -7.93 2.90
CA LYS A 246 15.89 -8.46 1.79
C LYS A 246 16.90 -7.47 1.25
N SER A 247 16.72 -6.18 1.45
CA SER A 247 17.62 -5.14 0.95
C SER A 247 17.64 -3.93 1.88
N ILE A 248 18.76 -3.23 1.90
CA ILE A 248 18.94 -1.93 2.54
C ILE A 248 19.49 -1.00 1.46
N ALA A 249 18.93 0.19 1.34
CA ALA A 249 19.35 1.15 0.32
C ALA A 249 19.40 2.57 0.89
N ALA A 250 20.29 3.39 0.33
CA ALA A 250 20.29 4.84 0.48
C ALA A 250 20.20 5.46 -0.92
N GLU A 251 19.33 6.44 -1.12
CA GLU A 251 19.12 7.10 -2.41
C GLU A 251 18.97 8.60 -2.19
N ARG A 252 19.51 9.41 -3.11
CA ARG A 252 19.37 10.86 -3.11
C ARG A 252 18.93 11.34 -4.49
N THR A 253 18.03 12.31 -4.50
CA THR A 253 17.66 13.06 -5.70
C THR A 253 18.30 14.44 -5.58
N PHE A 254 19.09 14.84 -6.59
CA PHE A 254 19.74 16.13 -6.62
C PHE A 254 18.80 17.19 -7.21
N SER A 255 18.92 18.44 -6.75
CA SER A 255 18.09 19.56 -7.23
C SER A 255 18.33 19.87 -8.71
N LYS A 256 19.57 19.68 -9.17
CA LYS A 256 19.98 19.88 -10.57
C LYS A 256 20.67 18.63 -11.12
N ASN A 257 20.77 18.54 -12.45
CA ASN A 257 21.59 17.52 -13.10
C ASN A 257 23.06 17.75 -12.75
N ILE A 258 23.78 16.67 -12.48
CA ILE A 258 25.19 16.70 -12.14
C ILE A 258 25.97 16.20 -13.35
N SER A 259 26.97 16.99 -13.80
CA SER A 259 27.90 16.64 -14.88
C SER A 259 29.33 16.46 -14.40
N SER A 260 29.68 16.97 -13.21
CA SER A 260 31.03 16.83 -12.64
C SER A 260 31.22 15.46 -12.01
N GLU A 261 32.19 14.68 -12.49
CA GLU A 261 32.55 13.37 -11.95
C GLU A 261 33.02 13.48 -10.50
N VAL A 262 33.90 14.44 -10.20
CA VAL A 262 34.41 14.66 -8.84
C VAL A 262 33.25 14.89 -7.87
N PHE A 263 32.30 15.75 -8.24
CA PHE A 263 31.12 16.01 -7.40
C PHE A 263 30.22 14.77 -7.26
N MET A 264 30.09 13.95 -8.32
CA MET A 264 29.31 12.71 -8.25
C MET A 264 29.96 11.71 -7.28
N LEU A 265 31.29 11.57 -7.30
CA LEU A 265 32.02 10.68 -6.38
C LEU A 265 31.86 11.12 -4.92
N GLU A 266 32.04 12.42 -4.62
CA GLU A 266 31.79 12.95 -3.27
C GLU A 266 30.36 12.67 -2.77
N ARG A 267 29.38 12.75 -3.67
CA ARG A 267 27.97 12.44 -3.30
C ARG A 267 27.75 10.97 -3.10
N LEU A 268 28.42 10.13 -3.88
CA LEU A 268 28.37 8.67 -3.73
C LEU A 268 28.93 8.24 -2.38
N ASP A 269 30.09 8.83 -1.95
CA ASP A 269 30.67 8.56 -0.63
C ASP A 269 29.68 8.89 0.50
N LYS A 270 29.02 10.03 0.47
CA LYS A 270 27.99 10.39 1.45
C LYS A 270 26.79 9.44 1.44
N ILE A 271 26.41 8.90 0.29
CA ILE A 271 25.35 7.89 0.16
C ILE A 271 25.83 6.57 0.74
N ALA A 272 27.10 6.20 0.53
CA ALA A 272 27.71 4.99 1.08
C ALA A 272 27.80 5.05 2.61
N GLU A 273 28.24 6.17 3.20
CA GLU A 273 28.22 6.38 4.65
C GLU A 273 26.81 6.24 5.26
N GLU A 274 25.79 6.80 4.59
CA GLU A 274 24.42 6.66 5.04
C GLU A 274 23.93 5.22 4.95
N LEU A 275 24.33 4.49 3.90
CA LEU A 275 24.02 3.08 3.75
C LEU A 275 24.67 2.25 4.86
N GLU A 276 25.96 2.50 5.16
CA GLU A 276 26.68 1.86 6.25
C GLU A 276 25.98 2.05 7.60
N LYS A 277 25.61 3.31 7.96
CA LYS A 277 24.87 3.61 9.17
C LYS A 277 23.55 2.82 9.27
N ARG A 278 22.83 2.66 8.14
CA ARG A 278 21.59 1.86 8.09
C ARG A 278 21.85 0.37 8.28
N MET A 279 22.93 -0.14 7.71
CA MET A 279 23.34 -1.55 7.86
C MET A 279 23.77 -1.84 9.30
N MET A 280 24.58 -0.98 9.92
CA MET A 280 24.99 -1.09 11.34
C MET A 280 23.76 -1.07 12.26
N LYS A 281 22.84 -0.12 12.07
CA LYS A 281 21.60 -0.02 12.87
C LYS A 281 20.73 -1.27 12.76
N SER A 282 20.69 -1.90 11.58
CA SER A 282 19.90 -3.12 11.35
C SER A 282 20.66 -4.41 11.68
N LYS A 283 21.93 -4.32 12.10
CA LYS A 283 22.83 -5.46 12.37
C LYS A 283 22.85 -6.46 11.21
N THR A 284 22.86 -5.96 9.96
CA THR A 284 22.75 -6.80 8.76
C THR A 284 23.92 -6.54 7.83
N LYS A 285 24.44 -7.61 7.20
CA LYS A 285 25.47 -7.54 6.15
C LYS A 285 24.86 -7.86 4.79
N GLY A 286 25.33 -7.19 3.74
CA GLY A 286 24.94 -7.46 2.34
C GLY A 286 25.96 -8.34 1.64
N LYS A 287 25.51 -9.16 0.68
CA LYS A 287 26.38 -9.96 -0.22
C LYS A 287 26.52 -9.31 -1.60
N THR A 288 25.59 -8.44 -1.97
CA THR A 288 25.54 -7.80 -3.29
C THR A 288 25.42 -6.31 -3.11
N ILE A 289 26.23 -5.53 -3.81
CA ILE A 289 26.14 -4.08 -3.90
C ILE A 289 25.57 -3.74 -5.27
N THR A 290 24.59 -2.82 -5.29
CA THR A 290 24.00 -2.32 -6.53
C THR A 290 24.04 -0.81 -6.54
N LEU A 291 24.71 -0.24 -7.55
CA LEU A 291 24.68 1.21 -7.82
C LEU A 291 23.54 1.50 -8.80
N LYS A 292 22.66 2.44 -8.44
CA LYS A 292 21.56 2.91 -9.27
C LYS A 292 21.81 4.37 -9.65
N ILE A 293 21.98 4.63 -10.93
CA ILE A 293 22.07 5.97 -11.48
C ILE A 293 20.85 6.21 -12.36
N LYS A 294 20.17 7.32 -12.15
CA LYS A 294 19.05 7.74 -12.99
C LYS A 294 19.40 9.04 -13.71
N TYR A 295 19.39 8.99 -15.01
CA TYR A 295 19.52 10.14 -15.89
C TYR A 295 18.17 10.88 -16.01
N SER A 296 18.25 12.16 -16.39
CA SER A 296 17.06 13.01 -16.62
C SER A 296 16.43 12.72 -17.98
#